data_b9a770a784e8a3f3399181ccf9b6b261
#
_entry.id   b9a770a784e8a3f3399181ccf9b6b261
#
_cell.length_a   1.000
_cell.length_b   1.000
_cell.length_c   1.000
_cell.angle_alpha   90.00
_cell.angle_beta   90.00
_cell.angle_gamma   90.00
#
_symmetry.space_group_name_H-M   'P 1'
#
loop_
_entity.id
_entity.type
_entity.pdbx_description
1 polymer ?
#
loop_
_entity_poly.entity_id
_entity_poly.type
_entity_poly.pdbx_seq_one_letter_code
_entity_poly.pdbx_strand_id
1 'polypeptide(L)'
;MQNVVVSGLGPGMGCAISRALARGGYGVYAISRSKAGEKIAADIGVSYYSGDLRDPHSVHEVFSRILHDAGSIHHVVHTAGGFFRKSGLGDVDADLFASALMNNAQTFYNVARESLAYLSQSHGSITAVTAARHVYMNSHAGYAAGKGAVTFMVHELAGELAPMGIRVNAVAPGFISKENCGGSDVKNLLGRGRHSADPIASAVMWIMSSQEITGQAIDVDSGFGTQIPDGL
;
A
#
# COMPACT_ATOMS: atom_id res chain seq x y z
N MET A 1 23.23 1.73 -1.71
CA MET A 1 22.03 1.36 -0.94
C MET A 1 20.83 1.90 -1.72
N GLN A 2 19.79 1.11 -1.95
CA GLN A 2 18.57 1.60 -2.62
C GLN A 2 17.64 2.27 -1.60
N ASN A 3 17.01 3.37 -2.00
CA ASN A 3 16.12 4.17 -1.16
C ASN A 3 14.67 3.92 -1.54
N VAL A 4 13.82 3.73 -0.53
CA VAL A 4 12.39 3.41 -0.68
C VAL A 4 11.56 4.44 0.08
N VAL A 5 10.59 5.04 -0.60
CA VAL A 5 9.56 5.87 0.03
C VAL A 5 8.38 4.97 0.40
N VAL A 6 8.02 4.93 1.68
CA VAL A 6 6.80 4.24 2.16
C VAL A 6 5.74 5.27 2.49
N SER A 7 4.74 5.40 1.62
CA SER A 7 3.63 6.35 1.81
C SER A 7 2.49 5.70 2.59
N GLY A 8 2.34 6.09 3.84
CA GLY A 8 1.31 5.56 4.75
C GLY A 8 1.83 4.76 5.93
N LEU A 9 2.72 5.35 6.74
CA LEU A 9 3.23 4.69 7.95
C LEU A 9 2.17 4.69 9.06
N GLY A 10 1.58 3.53 9.28
CA GLY A 10 0.63 3.23 10.36
C GLY A 10 1.00 1.95 11.11
N PRO A 11 0.28 1.61 12.22
CA PRO A 11 0.62 0.49 13.11
C PRO A 11 0.41 -0.91 12.50
N GLY A 12 -0.12 -0.99 11.29
CA GLY A 12 -0.32 -2.27 10.59
C GLY A 12 0.72 -2.50 9.51
N MET A 13 0.25 -2.62 8.26
CA MET A 13 1.08 -2.95 7.09
C MET A 13 2.22 -1.96 6.85
N GLY A 14 1.98 -0.65 7.02
CA GLY A 14 3.03 0.35 6.85
C GLY A 14 4.22 0.12 7.80
N CYS A 15 3.98 -0.19 9.07
CA CYS A 15 5.02 -0.53 10.04
C CYS A 15 5.75 -1.83 9.67
N ALA A 16 5.02 -2.91 9.34
CA ALA A 16 5.61 -4.20 9.01
C ALA A 16 6.50 -4.11 7.76
N ILE A 17 6.00 -3.45 6.70
CA ILE A 17 6.73 -3.24 5.44
C ILE A 17 7.98 -2.39 5.68
N SER A 18 7.85 -1.24 6.35
CA SER A 18 9.00 -0.36 6.63
C SER A 18 10.08 -1.05 7.43
N ARG A 19 9.69 -1.84 8.44
CA ARG A 19 10.61 -2.65 9.26
C ARG A 19 11.32 -3.71 8.42
N ALA A 20 10.59 -4.42 7.56
CA ALA A 20 11.17 -5.45 6.70
C ALA A 20 12.16 -4.86 5.70
N LEU A 21 11.83 -3.73 5.07
CA LEU A 21 12.69 -3.01 4.14
C LEU A 21 13.98 -2.53 4.84
N ALA A 22 13.86 -1.92 6.03
CA ALA A 22 15.03 -1.47 6.80
C ALA A 22 15.97 -2.65 7.17
N ARG A 23 15.39 -3.78 7.61
CA ARG A 23 16.15 -5.02 7.86
C ARG A 23 16.77 -5.62 6.60
N GLY A 24 16.16 -5.40 5.45
CA GLY A 24 16.65 -5.80 4.13
C GLY A 24 17.76 -4.90 3.58
N GLY A 25 18.19 -3.87 4.32
CA GLY A 25 19.28 -2.97 3.94
C GLY A 25 18.87 -1.81 3.01
N TYR A 26 17.57 -1.52 2.92
CA TYR A 26 17.08 -0.33 2.20
C TYR A 26 17.13 0.91 3.08
N GLY A 27 17.41 2.07 2.48
CA GLY A 27 17.13 3.37 3.08
C GLY A 27 15.62 3.63 3.04
N VAL A 28 14.97 3.71 4.20
CA VAL A 28 13.50 3.84 4.27
C VAL A 28 13.08 5.22 4.72
N TYR A 29 12.26 5.87 3.90
CA TYR A 29 11.73 7.22 4.09
C TYR A 29 10.20 7.13 4.17
N ALA A 30 9.65 7.22 5.37
CA ALA A 30 8.25 6.93 5.63
C ALA A 30 7.42 8.20 5.79
N ILE A 31 6.27 8.26 5.11
CA ILE A 31 5.35 9.40 5.14
C ILE A 31 4.08 9.04 5.92
N SER A 32 3.69 9.91 6.85
CA SER A 32 2.40 9.83 7.57
C SER A 32 1.98 11.19 8.09
N ARG A 33 0.69 11.36 8.37
CA ARG A 33 0.14 12.58 9.00
C ARG A 33 0.13 12.53 10.53
N SER A 34 0.35 11.36 11.10
CA SER A 34 0.03 11.13 12.52
C SER A 34 1.28 11.08 13.40
N LYS A 35 1.17 11.63 14.61
CA LYS A 35 2.19 11.44 15.66
C LYS A 35 2.46 9.96 15.98
N ALA A 36 1.48 9.09 15.77
CA ALA A 36 1.70 7.64 15.89
C ALA A 36 2.68 7.12 14.84
N GLY A 37 2.62 7.63 13.60
CA GLY A 37 3.60 7.31 12.55
C GLY A 37 5.01 7.74 12.90
N GLU A 38 5.17 8.94 13.45
CA GLU A 38 6.47 9.44 13.92
C GLU A 38 7.08 8.52 15.01
N LYS A 39 6.29 8.14 16.00
CA LYS A 39 6.72 7.19 17.03
C LYS A 39 7.13 5.85 16.45
N ILE A 40 6.31 5.30 15.55
CA ILE A 40 6.62 4.03 14.87
C ILE A 40 7.95 4.13 14.12
N ALA A 41 8.17 5.22 13.38
CA ALA A 41 9.41 5.43 12.64
C ALA A 41 10.63 5.42 13.54
N ALA A 42 10.56 6.12 14.69
CA ALA A 42 11.61 6.13 15.70
C ALA A 42 11.86 4.73 16.28
N ASP A 43 10.79 3.97 16.60
CA ASP A 43 10.87 2.62 17.17
C ASP A 43 11.53 1.60 16.22
N ILE A 44 11.35 1.77 14.90
CA ILE A 44 11.91 0.85 13.88
C ILE A 44 13.16 1.40 13.17
N GLY A 45 13.60 2.62 13.52
CA GLY A 45 14.82 3.23 13.01
C GLY A 45 14.76 3.66 11.54
N VAL A 46 13.64 4.23 11.09
CA VAL A 46 13.47 4.76 9.72
C VAL A 46 13.23 6.26 9.72
N SER A 47 13.55 6.93 8.62
CA SER A 47 13.32 8.38 8.47
C SER A 47 11.83 8.68 8.37
N TYR A 48 11.36 9.72 9.07
CA TYR A 48 9.95 10.12 9.09
C TYR A 48 9.73 11.49 8.50
N TYR A 49 8.67 11.59 7.68
CA TYR A 49 8.22 12.84 7.07
C TYR A 49 6.71 13.01 7.27
N SER A 50 6.31 14.16 7.79
CA SER A 50 4.90 14.51 7.92
C SER A 50 4.39 15.09 6.61
N GLY A 51 3.26 14.56 6.10
CA GLY A 51 2.60 15.08 4.90
C GLY A 51 1.21 14.48 4.66
N ASP A 52 0.32 15.29 4.07
CA ASP A 52 -1.01 14.84 3.64
C ASP A 52 -0.97 14.38 2.17
N LEU A 53 -1.09 13.08 1.95
CA LEU A 53 -1.05 12.50 0.61
C LEU A 53 -2.27 12.83 -0.26
N ARG A 54 -3.32 13.44 0.32
CA ARG A 54 -4.48 13.92 -0.44
C ARG A 54 -4.22 15.27 -1.11
N ASP A 55 -3.28 16.03 -0.58
CA ASP A 55 -2.87 17.33 -1.11
C ASP A 55 -1.62 17.19 -1.99
N PRO A 56 -1.72 17.47 -3.31
CA PRO A 56 -0.58 17.40 -4.22
C PRO A 56 0.60 18.29 -3.83
N HIS A 57 0.34 19.46 -3.25
CA HIS A 57 1.41 20.37 -2.79
C HIS A 57 2.18 19.76 -1.62
N SER A 58 1.46 19.22 -0.64
CA SER A 58 2.08 18.50 0.49
C SER A 58 2.90 17.29 0.02
N VAL A 59 2.42 16.55 -0.98
CA VAL A 59 3.16 15.43 -1.57
C VAL A 59 4.46 15.92 -2.21
N HIS A 60 4.40 16.98 -3.02
CA HIS A 60 5.58 17.58 -3.66
C HIS A 60 6.62 18.06 -2.63
N GLU A 61 6.21 18.79 -1.62
CA GLU A 61 7.11 19.28 -0.56
C GLU A 61 7.80 18.13 0.18
N VAL A 62 7.05 17.06 0.51
CA VAL A 62 7.59 15.91 1.22
C VAL A 62 8.57 15.13 0.34
N PHE A 63 8.24 14.89 -0.92
CA PHE A 63 9.15 14.20 -1.85
C PHE A 63 10.43 15.00 -2.11
N SER A 64 10.34 16.33 -2.22
CA SER A 64 11.50 17.22 -2.37
C SER A 64 12.44 17.13 -1.16
N ARG A 65 11.89 17.10 0.06
CA ARG A 65 12.67 16.91 1.29
C ARG A 65 13.32 15.53 1.34
N ILE A 66 12.57 14.48 1.00
CA ILE A 66 13.09 13.11 0.94
C ILE A 66 14.23 13.03 -0.09
N LEU A 67 14.06 13.60 -1.28
CA LEU A 67 15.12 13.62 -2.30
C LEU A 67 16.38 14.33 -1.80
N HIS A 68 16.21 15.47 -1.11
CA HIS A 68 17.35 16.20 -0.53
C HIS A 68 18.14 15.32 0.46
N ASP A 69 17.46 14.58 1.32
CA ASP A 69 18.09 13.77 2.36
C ASP A 69 18.61 12.42 1.83
N ALA A 70 17.91 11.81 0.85
CA ALA A 70 18.21 10.51 0.27
C ALA A 70 19.18 10.57 -0.92
N GLY A 71 19.24 11.69 -1.62
CA GLY A 71 19.98 11.87 -2.88
C GLY A 71 19.34 11.19 -4.09
N SER A 72 18.57 10.12 -3.90
CA SER A 72 17.86 9.38 -4.96
C SER A 72 16.68 8.60 -4.40
N ILE A 73 15.67 8.31 -5.23
CA ILE A 73 14.53 7.45 -4.89
C ILE A 73 14.48 6.31 -5.92
N HIS A 74 14.45 5.07 -5.45
CA HIS A 74 14.48 3.88 -6.29
C HIS A 74 13.15 3.14 -6.30
N HIS A 75 12.42 3.18 -5.18
CA HIS A 75 11.14 2.50 -5.06
C HIS A 75 10.15 3.34 -4.25
N VAL A 76 8.88 3.18 -4.58
CA VAL A 76 7.76 3.73 -3.80
C VAL A 76 6.84 2.58 -3.41
N VAL A 77 6.55 2.45 -2.11
CA VAL A 77 5.57 1.51 -1.58
C VAL A 77 4.40 2.30 -1.01
N HIS A 78 3.24 2.18 -1.65
CA HIS A 78 2.03 2.88 -1.23
C HIS A 78 1.16 2.00 -0.35
N THR A 79 1.11 2.33 0.94
CA THR A 79 0.29 1.63 1.93
C THR A 79 -0.85 2.48 2.50
N ALA A 80 -0.89 3.77 2.12
CA ALA A 80 -1.94 4.67 2.59
C ALA A 80 -3.32 4.18 2.13
N GLY A 81 -4.31 4.44 2.97
CA GLY A 81 -5.69 4.05 2.76
C GLY A 81 -6.39 3.78 4.08
N GLY A 82 -7.70 3.63 4.03
CA GLY A 82 -8.51 3.30 5.20
C GLY A 82 -9.36 2.07 4.91
N PHE A 83 -9.47 1.16 5.87
CA PHE A 83 -10.46 0.11 5.83
C PHE A 83 -11.75 0.60 6.50
N PHE A 84 -12.85 0.34 5.85
CA PHE A 84 -14.18 0.65 6.36
C PHE A 84 -15.00 -0.65 6.47
N ARG A 85 -15.73 -0.79 7.56
CA ARG A 85 -16.55 -1.99 7.82
C ARG A 85 -17.66 -2.12 6.79
N LYS A 86 -18.14 -3.35 6.61
CA LYS A 86 -19.32 -3.63 5.78
C LYS A 86 -20.52 -2.84 6.30
N SER A 87 -21.16 -2.11 5.40
CA SER A 87 -22.39 -1.37 5.63
C SER A 87 -23.24 -1.39 4.38
N GLY A 88 -24.55 -1.27 4.53
CA GLY A 88 -25.47 -1.18 3.41
C GLY A 88 -25.31 0.12 2.63
N LEU A 89 -25.85 0.17 1.43
CA LEU A 89 -25.83 1.37 0.59
C LEU A 89 -26.47 2.59 1.29
N GLY A 90 -27.54 2.35 2.05
CA GLY A 90 -28.22 3.42 2.81
C GLY A 90 -27.44 3.98 4.00
N ASP A 91 -26.38 3.30 4.45
CA ASP A 91 -25.55 3.72 5.59
C ASP A 91 -24.32 4.52 5.15
N VAL A 92 -24.07 4.64 3.87
CA VAL A 92 -22.90 5.32 3.28
C VAL A 92 -23.38 6.57 2.56
N ASP A 93 -23.22 7.71 3.20
CA ASP A 93 -23.50 9.00 2.57
C ASP A 93 -22.43 9.40 1.53
N ALA A 94 -22.69 10.48 0.81
CA ALA A 94 -21.80 10.96 -0.24
C ALA A 94 -20.41 11.37 0.30
N ASP A 95 -20.35 11.94 1.51
CA ASP A 95 -19.09 12.40 2.12
C ASP A 95 -18.22 11.22 2.54
N LEU A 96 -18.81 10.19 3.14
CA LEU A 96 -18.12 8.96 3.48
C LEU A 96 -17.60 8.24 2.21
N PHE A 97 -18.42 8.19 1.17
CA PHE A 97 -18.02 7.63 -0.13
C PHE A 97 -16.85 8.42 -0.74
N ALA A 98 -16.95 9.74 -0.82
CA ALA A 98 -15.87 10.60 -1.32
C ALA A 98 -14.59 10.48 -0.50
N SER A 99 -14.71 10.45 0.83
CA SER A 99 -13.58 10.25 1.74
C SER A 99 -12.88 8.90 1.51
N ALA A 100 -13.63 7.83 1.24
CA ALA A 100 -13.06 6.52 0.94
C ALA A 100 -12.29 6.53 -0.39
N LEU A 101 -12.80 7.20 -1.42
CA LEU A 101 -12.09 7.37 -2.70
C LEU A 101 -10.82 8.21 -2.51
N MET A 102 -10.90 9.35 -1.85
CA MET A 102 -9.75 10.23 -1.61
C MET A 102 -8.65 9.54 -0.81
N ASN A 103 -9.01 8.82 0.26
CA ASN A 103 -8.03 8.17 1.11
C ASN A 103 -7.35 6.95 0.46
N ASN A 104 -7.90 6.38 -0.59
CA ASN A 104 -7.35 5.23 -1.30
C ASN A 104 -6.85 5.61 -2.70
N ALA A 105 -7.76 5.97 -3.62
CA ALA A 105 -7.42 6.19 -5.02
C ALA A 105 -6.61 7.48 -5.23
N GLN A 106 -7.07 8.61 -4.68
CA GLN A 106 -6.40 9.88 -4.91
C GLN A 106 -5.02 9.95 -4.26
N THR A 107 -4.85 9.40 -3.05
CA THR A 107 -3.53 9.37 -2.41
C THR A 107 -2.53 8.55 -3.22
N PHE A 108 -2.97 7.43 -3.81
CA PHE A 108 -2.12 6.64 -4.70
C PHE A 108 -1.74 7.42 -5.96
N TYR A 109 -2.72 8.04 -6.62
CA TYR A 109 -2.48 8.84 -7.83
C TYR A 109 -1.49 9.97 -7.57
N ASN A 110 -1.67 10.75 -6.51
CA ASN A 110 -0.78 11.86 -6.17
C ASN A 110 0.66 11.38 -5.94
N VAL A 111 0.83 10.29 -5.20
CA VAL A 111 2.15 9.70 -4.91
C VAL A 111 2.79 9.14 -6.17
N ALA A 112 2.04 8.40 -6.99
CA ALA A 112 2.53 7.85 -8.25
C ALA A 112 3.00 8.96 -9.19
N ARG A 113 2.17 9.99 -9.38
CA ARG A 113 2.49 11.14 -10.25
C ARG A 113 3.75 11.88 -9.80
N GLU A 114 3.87 12.19 -8.51
CA GLU A 114 5.04 12.89 -7.96
C GLU A 114 6.32 12.07 -8.11
N SER A 115 6.23 10.74 -8.01
CA SER A 115 7.39 9.88 -8.06
C SER A 115 8.00 9.69 -9.46
N LEU A 116 7.30 10.08 -10.54
CA LEU A 116 7.69 9.81 -11.93
C LEU A 116 9.11 10.28 -12.27
N ALA A 117 9.43 11.54 -11.96
CA ALA A 117 10.72 12.13 -12.28
C ALA A 117 11.90 11.41 -11.59
N TYR A 118 11.67 10.93 -10.38
CA TYR A 118 12.69 10.24 -9.59
C TYR A 118 12.87 8.78 -10.03
N LEU A 119 11.76 8.09 -10.26
CA LEU A 119 11.76 6.68 -10.64
C LEU A 119 12.23 6.47 -12.08
N SER A 120 12.01 7.43 -13.00
CA SER A 120 12.56 7.36 -14.36
C SER A 120 14.09 7.42 -14.38
N GLN A 121 14.69 8.16 -13.45
CA GLN A 121 16.15 8.24 -13.34
C GLN A 121 16.79 6.96 -12.78
N SER A 122 16.05 6.27 -11.91
CA SER A 122 16.54 5.06 -11.24
C SER A 122 16.06 3.77 -11.89
N HIS A 123 15.21 3.82 -12.93
CA HIS A 123 14.48 2.68 -13.49
C HIS A 123 13.80 1.84 -12.38
N GLY A 124 13.12 2.56 -11.51
CA GLY A 124 12.62 2.05 -10.24
C GLY A 124 11.26 1.36 -10.31
N SER A 125 10.57 1.29 -9.17
CA SER A 125 9.23 0.69 -9.13
C SER A 125 8.26 1.36 -8.17
N ILE A 126 6.97 1.20 -8.46
CA ILE A 126 5.85 1.51 -7.56
C ILE A 126 5.19 0.19 -7.15
N THR A 127 5.01 -0.04 -5.85
CA THR A 127 4.24 -1.17 -5.33
C THR A 127 3.10 -0.66 -4.47
N ALA A 128 1.86 -0.88 -4.92
CA ALA A 128 0.68 -0.51 -4.16
C ALA A 128 0.21 -1.64 -3.24
N VAL A 129 -0.29 -1.30 -2.06
CA VAL A 129 -1.04 -2.24 -1.21
C VAL A 129 -2.53 -2.01 -1.46
N THR A 130 -3.15 -2.97 -2.16
CA THR A 130 -4.58 -2.97 -2.48
C THR A 130 -5.37 -3.82 -1.48
N ALA A 131 -6.25 -4.68 -1.92
CA ALA A 131 -6.94 -5.68 -1.10
C ALA A 131 -7.39 -6.84 -1.98
N ALA A 132 -7.41 -8.05 -1.45
CA ALA A 132 -7.96 -9.21 -2.14
C ALA A 132 -9.49 -9.10 -2.32
N ARG A 133 -10.03 -9.76 -3.35
CA ARG A 133 -11.44 -9.64 -3.73
C ARG A 133 -12.42 -9.87 -2.56
N HIS A 134 -12.19 -10.87 -1.75
CA HIS A 134 -13.07 -11.17 -0.61
C HIS A 134 -13.09 -10.05 0.46
N VAL A 135 -12.02 -9.24 0.54
CA VAL A 135 -11.98 -8.06 1.42
C VAL A 135 -12.91 -6.97 0.89
N TYR A 136 -12.94 -6.75 -0.44
CA TYR A 136 -13.90 -5.82 -1.06
C TYR A 136 -15.35 -6.21 -0.74
N MET A 137 -15.67 -7.50 -0.90
CA MET A 137 -17.03 -8.02 -0.69
C MET A 137 -17.51 -7.91 0.76
N ASN A 138 -16.58 -7.70 1.70
CA ASN A 138 -16.83 -7.52 3.12
C ASN A 138 -16.58 -6.09 3.62
N SER A 139 -16.63 -5.12 2.72
CA SER A 139 -16.52 -3.69 3.01
C SER A 139 -17.70 -2.92 2.40
N HIS A 140 -17.75 -1.61 2.59
CA HIS A 140 -18.74 -0.79 1.88
C HIS A 140 -18.27 -0.39 0.48
N ALA A 141 -19.23 0.02 -0.38
CA ALA A 141 -19.01 0.34 -1.78
C ALA A 141 -17.89 1.36 -2.02
N GLY A 142 -17.77 2.40 -1.19
CA GLY A 142 -16.72 3.42 -1.33
C GLY A 142 -15.30 2.87 -1.12
N TYR A 143 -15.10 1.95 -0.16
CA TYR A 143 -13.82 1.29 0.01
C TYR A 143 -13.49 0.36 -1.17
N ALA A 144 -14.48 -0.45 -1.57
CA ALA A 144 -14.33 -1.35 -2.72
C ALA A 144 -13.98 -0.58 -4.00
N ALA A 145 -14.68 0.53 -4.26
CA ALA A 145 -14.40 1.42 -5.39
C ALA A 145 -12.99 2.03 -5.29
N GLY A 146 -12.61 2.54 -4.11
CA GLY A 146 -11.29 3.16 -3.91
C GLY A 146 -10.13 2.18 -4.12
N LYS A 147 -10.20 0.98 -3.53
CA LYS A 147 -9.17 -0.06 -3.70
C LYS A 147 -9.19 -0.69 -5.11
N GLY A 148 -10.39 -0.87 -5.69
CA GLY A 148 -10.55 -1.28 -7.07
C GLY A 148 -9.90 -0.30 -8.03
N ALA A 149 -10.12 1.01 -7.85
CA ALA A 149 -9.48 2.04 -8.65
C ALA A 149 -7.94 1.96 -8.57
N VAL A 150 -7.36 1.73 -7.38
CA VAL A 150 -5.90 1.53 -7.26
C VAL A 150 -5.44 0.32 -8.06
N THR A 151 -6.17 -0.80 -8.00
CA THR A 151 -5.81 -2.01 -8.76
C THR A 151 -5.84 -1.75 -10.26
N PHE A 152 -6.86 -1.07 -10.77
CA PHE A 152 -6.94 -0.71 -12.20
C PHE A 152 -5.85 0.29 -12.60
N MET A 153 -5.56 1.30 -11.78
CA MET A 153 -4.45 2.22 -12.04
C MET A 153 -3.09 1.51 -12.10
N VAL A 154 -2.88 0.47 -11.31
CA VAL A 154 -1.65 -0.35 -11.39
C VAL A 154 -1.49 -0.97 -12.77
N HIS A 155 -2.55 -1.54 -13.35
CA HIS A 155 -2.51 -2.13 -14.69
C HIS A 155 -2.23 -1.07 -15.77
N GLU A 156 -2.95 0.05 -15.74
CA GLU A 156 -2.79 1.14 -16.70
C GLU A 156 -1.40 1.79 -16.61
N LEU A 157 -0.99 2.18 -15.40
CA LEU A 157 0.30 2.82 -15.20
C LEU A 157 1.48 1.90 -15.53
N ALA A 158 1.34 0.60 -15.40
CA ALA A 158 2.39 -0.35 -15.80
C ALA A 158 2.69 -0.26 -17.29
N GLY A 159 1.67 -0.17 -18.13
CA GLY A 159 1.83 0.04 -19.57
C GLY A 159 2.36 1.42 -19.94
N GLU A 160 1.80 2.46 -19.30
CA GLU A 160 2.17 3.85 -19.53
C GLU A 160 3.63 4.13 -19.15
N LEU A 161 4.10 3.57 -18.03
CA LEU A 161 5.42 3.89 -17.45
C LEU A 161 6.53 2.90 -17.86
N ALA A 162 6.20 1.79 -18.50
CA ALA A 162 7.19 0.83 -19.00
C ALA A 162 8.24 1.44 -19.94
N PRO A 163 7.89 2.36 -20.88
CA PRO A 163 8.89 3.04 -21.71
C PRO A 163 9.90 3.90 -20.92
N MET A 164 9.55 4.28 -19.69
CA MET A 164 10.43 5.01 -18.76
C MET A 164 11.25 4.08 -17.88
N GLY A 165 11.13 2.75 -18.05
CA GLY A 165 11.79 1.74 -17.23
C GLY A 165 11.19 1.58 -15.83
N ILE A 166 10.00 2.12 -15.59
CA ILE A 166 9.33 2.07 -14.28
C ILE A 166 8.36 0.88 -14.25
N ARG A 167 8.48 0.03 -13.23
CA ARG A 167 7.54 -1.09 -12.99
C ARG A 167 6.48 -0.67 -11.98
N VAL A 168 5.23 -1.06 -12.21
CA VAL A 168 4.10 -0.78 -11.32
C VAL A 168 3.36 -2.06 -11.00
N ASN A 169 3.27 -2.42 -9.72
CA ASN A 169 2.60 -3.63 -9.26
C ASN A 169 1.77 -3.38 -8.00
N ALA A 170 0.98 -4.36 -7.62
CA ALA A 170 0.24 -4.37 -6.35
C ALA A 170 0.40 -5.68 -5.59
N VAL A 171 0.36 -5.58 -4.28
CA VAL A 171 0.11 -6.69 -3.37
C VAL A 171 -1.29 -6.50 -2.79
N ALA A 172 -2.12 -7.52 -2.87
CA ALA A 172 -3.51 -7.53 -2.45
C ALA A 172 -3.71 -8.42 -1.20
N PRO A 173 -3.65 -7.84 0.01
CA PRO A 173 -3.82 -8.59 1.25
C PRO A 173 -5.25 -9.12 1.43
N GLY A 174 -5.36 -10.30 2.06
CA GLY A 174 -6.57 -10.73 2.74
C GLY A 174 -6.82 -9.93 4.02
N PHE A 175 -7.68 -10.45 4.90
CA PHE A 175 -7.90 -9.85 6.21
C PHE A 175 -6.66 -9.96 7.09
N ILE A 176 -6.10 -8.81 7.48
CA ILE A 176 -4.94 -8.72 8.37
C ILE A 176 -5.42 -8.46 9.79
N SER A 177 -5.00 -9.30 10.74
CA SER A 177 -5.23 -9.08 12.16
C SER A 177 -4.39 -7.90 12.63
N LYS A 178 -5.05 -6.90 13.22
CA LYS A 178 -4.34 -5.91 14.02
C LYS A 178 -4.14 -6.55 15.41
N GLU A 179 -2.92 -6.62 15.88
CA GLU A 179 -2.55 -7.26 17.15
C GLU A 179 -3.36 -6.78 18.38
N ASN A 180 -4.03 -5.63 18.28
CA ASN A 180 -4.84 -5.03 19.34
C ASN A 180 -6.35 -4.95 19.04
N CYS A 181 -6.83 -5.49 17.93
CA CYS A 181 -8.26 -5.53 17.61
C CYS A 181 -8.69 -6.98 17.68
N GLY A 182 -9.49 -7.34 18.69
CA GLY A 182 -10.03 -8.69 18.90
C GLY A 182 -10.38 -9.36 17.55
N GLY A 183 -9.46 -10.16 17.04
CA GLY A 183 -9.57 -10.70 15.71
C GLY A 183 -10.55 -11.85 15.69
N SER A 184 -11.40 -11.90 14.69
CA SER A 184 -12.16 -13.09 14.38
C SER A 184 -11.19 -14.26 14.13
N ASP A 185 -11.53 -15.45 14.61
CA ASP A 185 -10.82 -16.72 14.33
C ASP A 185 -11.03 -17.15 12.86
N VAL A 186 -10.71 -16.28 11.91
CA VAL A 186 -10.75 -16.64 10.50
C VAL A 186 -9.60 -17.60 10.25
N LYS A 187 -9.93 -18.89 10.24
CA LYS A 187 -9.00 -19.94 9.78
C LYS A 187 -8.72 -19.68 8.30
N ASN A 188 -7.47 -19.42 7.97
CA ASN A 188 -7.08 -19.42 6.57
C ASN A 188 -7.06 -20.84 6.01
N LEU A 189 -7.16 -21.00 4.69
CA LEU A 189 -7.20 -22.31 4.04
C LEU A 189 -5.95 -23.15 4.35
N LEU A 190 -4.81 -22.52 4.63
CA LEU A 190 -3.57 -23.20 4.97
C LEU A 190 -3.49 -23.61 6.45
N GLY A 191 -4.55 -23.40 7.25
CA GLY A 191 -4.58 -23.74 8.69
C GLY A 191 -3.57 -22.97 9.55
N ARG A 192 -2.92 -21.98 8.99
CA ARG A 192 -1.94 -21.14 9.67
C ARG A 192 -2.67 -19.98 10.33
N GLY A 193 -2.90 -19.97 11.60
CA GLY A 193 -3.47 -18.94 12.42
C GLY A 193 -3.81 -17.55 11.80
N ARG A 194 -3.83 -16.50 12.56
CA ARG A 194 -4.18 -15.14 12.10
C ARG A 194 -3.18 -14.62 11.06
N HIS A 195 -3.68 -13.95 10.04
CA HIS A 195 -2.85 -13.28 9.05
C HIS A 195 -2.09 -12.11 9.69
N SER A 196 -0.78 -12.23 9.84
CA SER A 196 0.10 -11.10 10.18
C SER A 196 0.41 -10.26 8.93
N ALA A 197 0.96 -9.08 9.13
CA ALA A 197 1.42 -8.24 8.02
C ALA A 197 2.77 -8.68 7.44
N ASP A 198 3.49 -9.62 8.07
CA ASP A 198 4.83 -10.04 7.63
C ASP A 198 4.84 -10.74 6.26
N PRO A 199 3.88 -11.65 5.91
CA PRO A 199 3.80 -12.20 4.56
C PRO A 199 3.58 -11.12 3.49
N ILE A 200 2.83 -10.06 3.82
CA ILE A 200 2.62 -8.93 2.92
C ILE A 200 3.93 -8.17 2.69
N ALA A 201 4.69 -7.91 3.77
CA ALA A 201 5.99 -7.28 3.66
C ALA A 201 6.97 -8.12 2.82
N SER A 202 6.98 -9.43 2.99
CA SER A 202 7.79 -10.34 2.18
C SER A 202 7.40 -10.31 0.70
N ALA A 203 6.09 -10.29 0.39
CA ALA A 203 5.60 -10.18 -0.99
C ALA A 203 5.97 -8.83 -1.63
N VAL A 204 5.88 -7.73 -0.87
CA VAL A 204 6.31 -6.40 -1.32
C VAL A 204 7.81 -6.40 -1.67
N MET A 205 8.66 -6.93 -0.81
CA MET A 205 10.10 -7.01 -1.07
C MET A 205 10.41 -7.87 -2.29
N TRP A 206 9.75 -9.02 -2.44
CA TRP A 206 9.92 -9.90 -3.58
C TRP A 206 9.53 -9.21 -4.90
N ILE A 207 8.34 -8.57 -4.95
CA ILE A 207 7.87 -7.91 -6.18
C ILE A 207 8.73 -6.68 -6.55
N MET A 208 9.25 -5.97 -5.56
CA MET A 208 10.18 -4.86 -5.78
C MET A 208 11.48 -5.34 -6.45
N SER A 209 12.02 -6.49 -6.03
CA SER A 209 13.25 -7.05 -6.57
C SER A 209 13.08 -7.77 -7.91
N SER A 210 11.83 -8.10 -8.30
CA SER A 210 11.53 -8.87 -9.53
C SER A 210 11.50 -7.95 -10.75
N GLN A 211 12.53 -8.01 -11.58
CA GLN A 211 12.72 -7.07 -12.70
C GLN A 211 11.75 -7.27 -13.87
N GLU A 212 11.23 -8.48 -14.07
CA GLU A 212 10.36 -8.84 -15.19
C GLU A 212 8.86 -8.75 -14.84
N ILE A 213 8.52 -8.30 -13.62
CA ILE A 213 7.13 -8.23 -13.17
C ILE A 213 6.65 -6.77 -13.17
N THR A 214 5.64 -6.49 -14.00
CA THR A 214 4.91 -5.22 -14.02
C THR A 214 3.43 -5.46 -14.36
N GLY A 215 2.55 -4.58 -13.90
CA GLY A 215 1.12 -4.65 -14.15
C GLY A 215 0.40 -5.76 -13.35
N GLN A 216 1.02 -6.32 -12.31
CA GLN A 216 0.41 -7.43 -11.57
C GLN A 216 -0.17 -6.97 -10.23
N ALA A 217 -1.32 -7.55 -9.87
CA ALA A 217 -1.89 -7.48 -8.53
C ALA A 217 -1.90 -8.90 -7.95
N ILE A 218 -1.06 -9.14 -6.94
CA ILE A 218 -0.82 -10.47 -6.38
C ILE A 218 -1.57 -10.62 -5.06
N ASP A 219 -2.53 -11.55 -5.00
CA ASP A 219 -3.26 -11.87 -3.79
C ASP A 219 -2.34 -12.58 -2.77
N VAL A 220 -2.30 -12.04 -1.56
CA VAL A 220 -1.61 -12.62 -0.40
C VAL A 220 -2.64 -12.80 0.71
N ASP A 221 -3.47 -13.83 0.55
CA ASP A 221 -4.67 -14.07 1.36
C ASP A 221 -4.78 -15.52 1.87
N SER A 222 -3.69 -16.29 1.74
CA SER A 222 -3.62 -17.72 2.09
C SER A 222 -4.64 -18.59 1.33
N GLY A 223 -4.99 -18.18 0.10
CA GLY A 223 -5.92 -18.90 -0.78
C GLY A 223 -7.39 -18.67 -0.47
N PHE A 224 -7.73 -17.75 0.45
CA PHE A 224 -9.12 -17.50 0.83
C PHE A 224 -10.00 -17.07 -0.36
N GLY A 225 -9.43 -16.29 -1.29
CA GLY A 225 -10.10 -15.88 -2.51
C GLY A 225 -10.37 -16.99 -3.53
N THR A 226 -9.77 -18.18 -3.34
CA THR A 226 -9.99 -19.36 -4.20
C THR A 226 -11.12 -20.27 -3.74
N GLN A 227 -11.76 -19.96 -2.59
CA GLN A 227 -12.92 -20.72 -2.13
C GLN A 227 -14.07 -20.59 -3.11
N ILE A 228 -14.54 -21.72 -3.62
CA ILE A 228 -15.81 -21.81 -4.34
C ILE A 228 -16.89 -21.78 -3.27
N PRO A 229 -17.89 -20.86 -3.34
CA PRO A 229 -19.00 -20.90 -2.41
C PRO A 229 -19.68 -22.27 -2.46
N ASP A 230 -19.94 -22.86 -1.29
CA ASP A 230 -20.72 -24.11 -1.20
C ASP A 230 -22.07 -23.90 -1.89
N GLY A 231 -22.32 -24.62 -2.97
CA GLY A 231 -23.61 -24.61 -3.67
C GLY A 231 -23.63 -24.08 -5.11
N LEU A 232 -22.49 -23.96 -5.79
CA LEU A 232 -22.45 -23.86 -7.26
C LEU A 232 -22.23 -25.20 -7.92
#